data_853e8eb6a708c7d1c72e6627b2c4c9a7
#
_entry.id   853e8eb6a708c7d1c72e6627b2c4c9a7
#
_cell.length_a   1.000
_cell.length_b   1.000
_cell.length_c   1.000
_cell.angle_alpha   90.00
_cell.angle_beta   90.00
_cell.angle_gamma   90.00
#
_symmetry.space_group_name_H-M   'P 1'
#
loop_
_entity.id
_entity.type
_entity.pdbx_description
1 polymer ?
#
loop_
_entity_poly.entity_id
_entity_poly.type
_entity_poly.pdbx_seq_one_letter_code
_entity_poly.pdbx_strand_id
1 'polypeptide(L)'
;MDKILVLDFGGQYNQLIARRVRSEQVYAEIKPYNKITPEEIKENDYKGIIFTGGPNSVYDEASPHYDSAILNLGIPILGICYGDQLMAYMAGGEIASAENSSEYGKTTVFTADNVLFEGLPSESVCWMSHTDYVKTPPKGFTIIAHTAKCPCAAMCDESRKLYGVQFHPEVTHTVYGKQMLHNFIFVVCGCKADWKMENFVETSVERYKKSLSGKKVLLALSGGVDSSVAAVLLHKAIGNNLTCVFVDHGLLRKGEGDFVENTFGKQFGINLIRVNAEDRFLDKLKGVTEPEQKRKIIGEEFIRVFEDVAKKLGKMDVLVQGTIYPDVIESGKGDSAVIKSHHNVGGLPDVIAFDEIVEPLRDLFKDEVRETGTQLGIPHELVWRQPFPGPGLAVRVIGEITKEKLELLREADAIFREEIAGARLESSVSQYFAVLTDLRSVGVMGDARTYGYTVALRAVTTDDFMTAEWTRLPYEVLEKASSRITNEIKGITRVVYDITSKPPATVEWE
;
A
#
# COMPACT_ATOMS: atom_id res chain seq x y z
N MET A 1 12.95 -20.03 7.62
CA MET A 1 11.75 -19.31 7.18
C MET A 1 11.39 -19.82 5.78
N ASP A 2 10.22 -20.42 5.66
CA ASP A 2 9.73 -20.94 4.40
C ASP A 2 9.25 -19.78 3.51
N LYS A 3 9.47 -19.88 2.20
CA LYS A 3 9.15 -18.82 1.25
C LYS A 3 8.56 -19.33 -0.05
N ILE A 4 7.60 -18.55 -0.57
CA ILE A 4 6.96 -18.76 -1.87
C ILE A 4 7.47 -17.69 -2.85
N LEU A 5 7.86 -18.10 -4.03
CA LEU A 5 8.17 -17.19 -5.14
C LEU A 5 6.88 -16.84 -5.90
N VAL A 6 6.58 -15.55 -6.00
CA VAL A 6 5.56 -15.04 -6.92
C VAL A 6 6.27 -14.51 -8.15
N LEU A 7 6.24 -15.31 -9.24
CA LEU A 7 6.87 -14.97 -10.49
C LEU A 7 5.93 -14.09 -11.32
N ASP A 8 6.33 -12.82 -11.48
CA ASP A 8 5.50 -11.78 -12.07
C ASP A 8 5.63 -11.71 -13.59
N PHE A 9 4.53 -11.99 -14.27
CA PHE A 9 4.39 -11.90 -15.72
C PHE A 9 3.68 -10.60 -16.19
N GLY A 10 3.62 -9.58 -15.35
CA GLY A 10 3.03 -8.27 -15.66
C GLY A 10 1.54 -8.17 -15.38
N GLY A 11 0.99 -9.08 -14.59
CA GLY A 11 -0.40 -9.06 -14.15
C GLY A 11 -0.67 -7.98 -13.11
N GLN A 12 -1.93 -7.50 -13.06
CA GLN A 12 -2.34 -6.44 -12.12
C GLN A 12 -2.40 -6.89 -10.65
N TYR A 13 -2.51 -8.20 -10.40
CA TYR A 13 -2.76 -8.76 -9.06
C TYR A 13 -1.52 -9.40 -8.40
N ASN A 14 -0.31 -9.18 -8.93
CA ASN A 14 0.93 -9.75 -8.39
C ASN A 14 1.14 -9.43 -6.90
N GLN A 15 0.96 -8.17 -6.50
CA GLN A 15 1.06 -7.74 -5.11
C GLN A 15 -0.05 -8.36 -4.24
N LEU A 16 -1.26 -8.52 -4.79
CA LEU A 16 -2.37 -9.12 -4.07
C LEU A 16 -2.12 -10.61 -3.79
N ILE A 17 -1.56 -11.35 -4.77
CA ILE A 17 -1.15 -12.74 -4.57
C ILE A 17 -0.15 -12.85 -3.41
N ALA A 18 0.93 -12.05 -3.44
CA ALA A 18 1.92 -12.06 -2.38
C ALA A 18 1.34 -11.70 -1.00
N ARG A 19 0.46 -10.69 -0.94
CA ARG A 19 -0.26 -10.33 0.30
C ARG A 19 -1.14 -11.47 0.82
N ARG A 20 -1.82 -12.21 -0.07
CA ARG A 20 -2.61 -13.39 0.33
C ARG A 20 -1.74 -14.47 0.94
N VAL A 21 -0.59 -14.78 0.32
CA VAL A 21 0.38 -15.74 0.88
C VAL A 21 0.89 -15.27 2.25
N ARG A 22 1.26 -14.00 2.38
CA ARG A 22 1.75 -13.45 3.65
C ARG A 22 0.67 -13.37 4.74
N SER A 23 -0.59 -13.20 4.36
CA SER A 23 -1.70 -13.28 5.33
C SER A 23 -1.87 -14.67 5.94
N GLU A 24 -1.32 -15.72 5.30
CA GLU A 24 -1.19 -17.08 5.83
C GLU A 24 0.12 -17.27 6.65
N GLN A 25 0.82 -16.19 7.00
CA GLN A 25 2.09 -16.21 7.74
C GLN A 25 3.22 -16.96 7.04
N VAL A 26 3.24 -16.97 5.72
CA VAL A 26 4.33 -17.50 4.89
C VAL A 26 4.93 -16.36 4.08
N TYR A 27 6.25 -16.24 4.08
CA TYR A 27 6.92 -15.18 3.33
C TYR A 27 6.73 -15.36 1.82
N ALA A 28 6.32 -14.32 1.13
CA ALA A 28 6.23 -14.30 -0.34
C ALA A 28 7.14 -13.21 -0.91
N GLU A 29 7.92 -13.59 -1.91
CA GLU A 29 8.80 -12.70 -2.65
C GLU A 29 8.32 -12.55 -4.09
N ILE A 30 8.15 -11.32 -4.58
CA ILE A 30 7.79 -11.06 -5.97
C ILE A 30 9.07 -10.80 -6.77
N LYS A 31 9.25 -11.54 -7.87
CA LYS A 31 10.32 -11.31 -8.83
C LYS A 31 9.73 -11.20 -10.24
N PRO A 32 10.10 -10.19 -11.04
CA PRO A 32 9.79 -10.18 -12.47
C PRO A 32 10.38 -11.42 -13.17
N TYR A 33 9.63 -12.02 -14.07
CA TYR A 33 10.02 -13.26 -14.78
C TYR A 33 11.41 -13.16 -15.44
N ASN A 34 11.80 -11.97 -15.90
CA ASN A 34 13.06 -11.71 -16.59
C ASN A 34 14.23 -11.34 -15.66
N LYS A 35 14.04 -11.45 -14.33
CA LYS A 35 15.04 -11.07 -13.31
C LYS A 35 15.50 -12.24 -12.43
N ILE A 36 15.07 -13.45 -12.73
CA ILE A 36 15.47 -14.65 -12.00
C ILE A 36 15.48 -15.82 -12.98
N THR A 37 16.46 -16.71 -12.87
CA THR A 37 16.57 -17.92 -13.70
C THR A 37 16.12 -19.17 -12.96
N PRO A 38 15.82 -20.31 -13.64
CA PRO A 38 15.50 -21.54 -12.97
C PRO A 38 16.59 -22.04 -12.01
N GLU A 39 17.86 -21.83 -12.34
CA GLU A 39 19.00 -22.19 -11.50
C GLU A 39 19.01 -21.39 -10.20
N GLU A 40 18.82 -20.06 -10.29
CA GLU A 40 18.73 -19.19 -9.11
C GLU A 40 17.50 -19.53 -8.25
N ILE A 41 16.37 -19.91 -8.85
CA ILE A 41 15.19 -20.38 -8.12
C ILE A 41 15.53 -21.63 -7.31
N LYS A 42 16.23 -22.57 -7.91
CA LYS A 42 16.63 -23.82 -7.25
C LYS A 42 17.58 -23.58 -6.09
N GLU A 43 18.51 -22.63 -6.22
CA GLU A 43 19.48 -22.28 -5.18
C GLU A 43 18.85 -21.54 -3.99
N ASN A 44 17.73 -20.86 -4.21
CA ASN A 44 17.09 -20.01 -3.19
C ASN A 44 16.12 -20.72 -2.24
N ASP A 45 16.01 -22.05 -2.30
CA ASP A 45 15.18 -22.91 -1.41
C ASP A 45 13.70 -22.45 -1.28
N TYR A 46 13.08 -22.07 -2.40
CA TYR A 46 11.64 -21.79 -2.42
C TYR A 46 10.84 -23.09 -2.21
N LYS A 47 9.80 -23.04 -1.37
CA LYS A 47 8.90 -24.17 -1.11
C LYS A 47 7.79 -24.31 -2.14
N GLY A 48 7.50 -23.24 -2.88
CA GLY A 48 6.52 -23.21 -3.95
C GLY A 48 6.70 -21.98 -4.83
N ILE A 49 6.10 -22.02 -6.02
CA ILE A 49 6.12 -20.95 -7.00
C ILE A 49 4.69 -20.64 -7.41
N ILE A 50 4.34 -19.38 -7.52
CA ILE A 50 3.06 -18.93 -8.08
C ILE A 50 3.35 -18.11 -9.33
N PHE A 51 2.85 -18.56 -10.49
CA PHE A 51 2.86 -17.79 -11.73
C PHE A 51 1.66 -16.85 -11.74
N THR A 52 1.90 -15.55 -11.90
CA THR A 52 0.83 -14.55 -11.91
C THR A 52 0.04 -14.54 -13.22
N GLY A 53 -1.06 -13.79 -13.25
CA GLY A 53 -1.68 -13.36 -14.50
C GLY A 53 -0.74 -12.52 -15.36
N GLY A 54 -1.11 -12.27 -16.60
CA GLY A 54 -0.40 -11.43 -17.54
C GLY A 54 -1.36 -10.72 -18.52
N PRO A 55 -0.89 -9.68 -19.23
CA PRO A 55 -1.75 -8.84 -20.06
C PRO A 55 -2.09 -9.40 -21.44
N ASN A 56 -1.35 -10.38 -21.94
CA ASN A 56 -1.37 -10.80 -23.35
C ASN A 56 -1.69 -12.30 -23.52
N SER A 57 -1.89 -12.75 -24.78
CA SER A 57 -1.95 -14.15 -25.13
C SER A 57 -0.57 -14.80 -25.11
N VAL A 58 -0.48 -16.08 -24.72
CA VAL A 58 0.79 -16.83 -24.73
C VAL A 58 1.37 -17.02 -26.15
N TYR A 59 0.60 -16.77 -27.19
CA TYR A 59 1.05 -16.84 -28.58
C TYR A 59 1.58 -15.54 -29.15
N ASP A 60 1.43 -14.42 -28.44
CA ASP A 60 1.96 -13.14 -28.88
C ASP A 60 3.48 -13.09 -28.68
N GLU A 61 4.23 -12.68 -29.70
CA GLU A 61 5.70 -12.59 -29.64
C GLU A 61 6.21 -11.66 -28.52
N ALA A 62 5.41 -10.66 -28.15
CA ALA A 62 5.72 -9.72 -27.07
C ALA A 62 5.32 -10.21 -25.66
N SER A 63 4.70 -11.38 -25.57
CA SER A 63 4.25 -11.92 -24.28
C SER A 63 5.41 -12.42 -23.43
N PRO A 64 5.30 -12.33 -22.10
CA PRO A 64 6.32 -12.83 -21.20
C PRO A 64 6.38 -14.37 -21.27
N HIS A 65 7.48 -14.91 -21.79
CA HIS A 65 7.78 -16.33 -21.76
C HIS A 65 8.82 -16.66 -20.70
N TYR A 66 8.85 -17.91 -20.28
CA TYR A 66 9.83 -18.38 -19.32
C TYR A 66 10.42 -19.75 -19.74
N ASP A 67 11.58 -20.11 -19.17
CA ASP A 67 12.23 -21.37 -19.46
C ASP A 67 11.42 -22.55 -18.88
N SER A 68 11.02 -23.49 -19.75
CA SER A 68 10.28 -24.69 -19.36
C SER A 68 11.01 -25.59 -18.36
N ALA A 69 12.32 -25.43 -18.18
CA ALA A 69 13.11 -26.12 -17.16
C ALA A 69 12.53 -25.91 -15.75
N ILE A 70 11.84 -24.79 -15.49
CA ILE A 70 11.19 -24.51 -14.20
C ILE A 70 10.18 -25.57 -13.80
N LEU A 71 9.48 -26.19 -14.77
CA LEU A 71 8.50 -27.25 -14.53
C LEU A 71 9.13 -28.57 -14.03
N ASN A 72 10.46 -28.68 -14.11
CA ASN A 72 11.22 -29.87 -13.73
C ASN A 72 12.11 -29.65 -12.49
N LEU A 73 11.98 -28.51 -11.81
CA LEU A 73 12.77 -28.21 -10.61
C LEU A 73 12.35 -29.05 -9.38
N GLY A 74 11.20 -29.72 -9.45
CA GLY A 74 10.63 -30.47 -8.31
C GLY A 74 10.01 -29.55 -7.24
N ILE A 75 9.83 -28.28 -7.54
CA ILE A 75 9.17 -27.29 -6.67
C ILE A 75 7.70 -27.19 -7.10
N PRO A 76 6.72 -27.25 -6.17
CA PRO A 76 5.31 -27.08 -6.51
C PRO A 76 5.03 -25.76 -7.21
N ILE A 77 4.19 -25.77 -8.25
CA ILE A 77 3.84 -24.57 -9.02
C ILE A 77 2.31 -24.42 -9.08
N LEU A 78 1.81 -23.19 -8.82
CA LEU A 78 0.44 -22.78 -9.08
C LEU A 78 0.43 -21.69 -10.16
N GLY A 79 -0.14 -21.99 -11.34
CA GLY A 79 -0.40 -21.00 -12.38
C GLY A 79 -1.78 -20.35 -12.20
N ILE A 80 -1.85 -19.03 -12.30
CA ILE A 80 -3.09 -18.25 -12.18
C ILE A 80 -3.33 -17.52 -13.49
N CYS A 81 -4.47 -17.73 -14.14
CA CYS A 81 -4.91 -17.08 -15.38
C CYS A 81 -3.86 -17.23 -16.49
N TYR A 82 -3.13 -16.18 -16.86
CA TYR A 82 -2.01 -16.27 -17.81
C TYR A 82 -0.97 -17.30 -17.36
N GLY A 83 -0.66 -17.39 -16.08
CA GLY A 83 0.29 -18.36 -15.53
C GLY A 83 -0.13 -19.81 -15.70
N ASP A 84 -1.44 -20.12 -15.67
CA ASP A 84 -2.01 -21.41 -16.01
C ASP A 84 -1.82 -21.72 -17.50
N GLN A 85 -2.17 -20.76 -18.37
CA GLN A 85 -2.00 -20.89 -19.82
C GLN A 85 -0.53 -21.05 -20.21
N LEU A 86 0.37 -20.27 -19.63
CA LEU A 86 1.81 -20.36 -19.87
C LEU A 86 2.36 -21.73 -19.45
N MET A 87 1.95 -22.25 -18.29
CA MET A 87 2.35 -23.56 -17.82
C MET A 87 1.84 -24.66 -18.78
N ALA A 88 0.60 -24.58 -19.24
CA ALA A 88 0.04 -25.48 -20.22
C ALA A 88 0.82 -25.43 -21.55
N TYR A 89 1.10 -24.24 -22.06
CA TYR A 89 1.88 -24.01 -23.27
C TYR A 89 3.29 -24.62 -23.18
N MET A 90 4.02 -24.33 -22.10
CA MET A 90 5.36 -24.86 -21.85
C MET A 90 5.38 -26.40 -21.75
N ALA A 91 4.30 -27.00 -21.24
CA ALA A 91 4.17 -28.43 -21.10
C ALA A 91 3.62 -29.14 -22.37
N GLY A 92 3.32 -28.39 -23.46
CA GLY A 92 2.85 -28.90 -24.73
C GLY A 92 1.32 -29.04 -24.82
N GLY A 93 0.57 -28.34 -24.05
CA GLY A 93 -0.88 -28.18 -24.18
C GLY A 93 -1.29 -27.18 -25.27
N GLU A 94 -2.57 -27.13 -25.57
CA GLU A 94 -3.15 -26.24 -26.58
C GLU A 94 -3.97 -25.14 -25.91
N ILE A 95 -3.66 -23.89 -26.23
CA ILE A 95 -4.42 -22.73 -25.79
C ILE A 95 -5.31 -22.25 -26.95
N ALA A 96 -6.53 -21.87 -26.69
CA ALA A 96 -7.43 -21.31 -27.68
C ALA A 96 -7.96 -19.95 -27.27
N SER A 97 -8.19 -19.09 -28.24
CA SER A 97 -8.90 -17.84 -28.03
C SER A 97 -10.40 -18.08 -27.98
N ALA A 98 -11.05 -17.48 -27.01
CA ALA A 98 -12.47 -17.61 -26.77
C ALA A 98 -13.25 -16.44 -27.41
N GLU A 99 -13.13 -16.23 -28.75
CA GLU A 99 -13.77 -15.11 -29.45
C GLU A 99 -15.26 -14.92 -29.14
N ASN A 100 -15.99 -16.00 -28.78
CA ASN A 100 -17.41 -15.98 -28.42
C ASN A 100 -17.72 -16.54 -27.01
N SER A 101 -16.72 -16.91 -26.20
CA SER A 101 -16.90 -17.56 -24.91
C SER A 101 -16.01 -16.97 -23.79
N SER A 102 -15.49 -15.75 -24.00
CA SER A 102 -14.76 -15.00 -22.97
C SER A 102 -15.59 -14.90 -21.69
N GLU A 103 -14.93 -15.03 -20.55
CA GLU A 103 -15.59 -14.90 -19.24
C GLU A 103 -14.98 -13.75 -18.46
N TYR A 104 -15.82 -12.80 -18.08
CA TYR A 104 -15.45 -11.65 -17.25
C TYR A 104 -16.42 -11.51 -16.09
N GLY A 105 -15.88 -11.38 -14.87
CA GLY A 105 -16.67 -11.19 -13.67
C GLY A 105 -16.98 -12.50 -12.93
N LYS A 106 -18.07 -12.48 -12.17
CA LYS A 106 -18.50 -13.62 -11.33
C LYS A 106 -19.05 -14.74 -12.19
N THR A 107 -18.45 -15.94 -12.04
CA THR A 107 -18.83 -17.14 -12.78
C THR A 107 -18.93 -18.33 -11.83
N THR A 108 -19.88 -19.22 -12.07
CA THR A 108 -19.97 -20.49 -11.34
C THR A 108 -18.93 -21.46 -11.84
N VAL A 109 -18.09 -21.99 -10.94
CA VAL A 109 -17.10 -23.04 -11.20
C VAL A 109 -17.52 -24.33 -10.51
N PHE A 110 -17.35 -25.44 -11.23
CA PHE A 110 -17.56 -26.80 -10.76
C PHE A 110 -16.21 -27.49 -10.57
N THR A 111 -15.92 -27.98 -9.37
CA THR A 111 -14.64 -28.59 -9.01
C THR A 111 -14.78 -30.09 -8.80
N ALA A 112 -13.76 -30.83 -9.23
CA ALA A 112 -13.60 -32.25 -8.91
C ALA A 112 -12.88 -32.40 -7.54
N ASP A 113 -12.90 -33.63 -7.02
CA ASP A 113 -12.14 -33.98 -5.82
C ASP A 113 -10.63 -33.87 -6.10
N ASN A 114 -9.99 -32.94 -5.41
CA ASN A 114 -8.56 -32.66 -5.56
C ASN A 114 -8.03 -31.90 -4.33
N VAL A 115 -6.75 -32.09 -4.00
CA VAL A 115 -6.09 -31.45 -2.87
C VAL A 115 -6.21 -29.93 -2.87
N LEU A 116 -6.18 -29.29 -4.05
CA LEU A 116 -6.33 -27.82 -4.16
C LEU A 116 -7.71 -27.34 -3.70
N PHE A 117 -8.74 -28.19 -3.87
CA PHE A 117 -10.13 -27.89 -3.53
C PHE A 117 -10.62 -28.62 -2.26
N GLU A 118 -9.71 -29.17 -1.48
CA GLU A 118 -10.06 -29.88 -0.23
C GLU A 118 -10.81 -28.94 0.73
N GLY A 119 -11.95 -29.42 1.22
CA GLY A 119 -12.82 -28.68 2.12
C GLY A 119 -13.74 -27.64 1.44
N LEU A 120 -13.75 -27.57 0.11
CA LEU A 120 -14.63 -26.70 -0.66
C LEU A 120 -15.87 -27.46 -1.16
N PRO A 121 -17.01 -26.76 -1.39
CA PRO A 121 -18.14 -27.34 -2.11
C PRO A 121 -17.77 -27.58 -3.58
N SER A 122 -18.39 -28.59 -4.20
CA SER A 122 -18.18 -28.91 -5.62
C SER A 122 -18.66 -27.84 -6.60
N GLU A 123 -19.46 -26.88 -6.13
CA GLU A 123 -19.95 -25.72 -6.88
C GLU A 123 -19.71 -24.45 -6.08
N SER A 124 -19.09 -23.43 -6.70
CA SER A 124 -18.83 -22.16 -6.06
C SER A 124 -18.74 -21.01 -7.08
N VAL A 125 -18.58 -19.77 -6.59
CA VAL A 125 -18.40 -18.59 -7.43
C VAL A 125 -16.94 -18.22 -7.47
N CYS A 126 -16.40 -18.02 -8.67
CA CYS A 126 -15.06 -17.50 -8.91
C CYS A 126 -15.11 -16.23 -9.76
N TRP A 127 -13.99 -15.52 -9.81
CA TRP A 127 -13.77 -14.35 -10.66
C TRP A 127 -12.98 -14.73 -11.89
N MET A 128 -13.62 -14.63 -13.05
CA MET A 128 -13.00 -14.83 -14.35
C MET A 128 -12.60 -13.51 -14.98
N SER A 129 -11.49 -13.48 -15.69
CA SER A 129 -11.01 -12.34 -16.48
C SER A 129 -10.09 -12.84 -17.58
N HIS A 130 -10.66 -13.50 -18.61
CA HIS A 130 -9.85 -14.09 -19.66
C HIS A 130 -10.54 -14.07 -21.05
N THR A 131 -9.70 -13.96 -22.08
CA THR A 131 -10.05 -14.16 -23.48
C THR A 131 -9.56 -15.53 -23.97
N ASP A 132 -8.37 -15.94 -23.53
CA ASP A 132 -7.77 -17.23 -23.86
C ASP A 132 -7.97 -18.24 -22.73
N TYR A 133 -8.01 -19.51 -23.06
CA TYR A 133 -8.16 -20.62 -22.11
C TYR A 133 -7.42 -21.87 -22.58
N VAL A 134 -7.11 -22.76 -21.65
CA VAL A 134 -6.52 -24.08 -21.96
C VAL A 134 -7.58 -24.95 -22.64
N LYS A 135 -7.46 -25.16 -23.94
CA LYS A 135 -8.36 -26.00 -24.75
C LYS A 135 -8.07 -27.50 -24.54
N THR A 136 -6.79 -27.85 -24.61
CA THR A 136 -6.33 -29.21 -24.42
C THR A 136 -5.22 -29.23 -23.39
N PRO A 137 -5.45 -29.80 -22.19
CA PRO A 137 -4.41 -29.87 -21.18
C PRO A 137 -3.22 -30.71 -21.67
N PRO A 138 -1.99 -30.44 -21.17
CA PRO A 138 -0.81 -31.20 -21.55
C PRO A 138 -0.93 -32.68 -21.14
N LYS A 139 -0.13 -33.53 -21.77
CA LYS A 139 -0.05 -34.94 -21.38
C LYS A 139 0.39 -35.07 -19.91
N GLY A 140 -0.38 -35.84 -19.15
CA GLY A 140 -0.14 -36.07 -17.73
C GLY A 140 -0.95 -35.13 -16.80
N PHE A 141 -1.58 -34.11 -17.38
CA PHE A 141 -2.49 -33.24 -16.60
C PHE A 141 -3.93 -33.77 -16.62
N THR A 142 -4.62 -33.60 -15.53
CA THR A 142 -6.04 -33.88 -15.35
C THR A 142 -6.81 -32.58 -15.14
N ILE A 143 -7.98 -32.45 -15.78
CA ILE A 143 -8.90 -31.33 -15.54
C ILE A 143 -9.56 -31.54 -14.18
N ILE A 144 -9.42 -30.55 -13.31
CA ILE A 144 -9.96 -30.58 -11.93
C ILE A 144 -11.05 -29.54 -11.68
N ALA A 145 -11.31 -28.63 -12.62
CA ALA A 145 -12.48 -27.74 -12.59
C ALA A 145 -12.89 -27.31 -14.00
N HIS A 146 -14.19 -26.94 -14.13
CA HIS A 146 -14.75 -26.38 -15.35
C HIS A 146 -15.83 -25.34 -15.03
N THR A 147 -16.16 -24.48 -16.00
CA THR A 147 -17.35 -23.65 -16.00
C THR A 147 -18.27 -24.04 -17.15
N ALA A 148 -19.37 -23.35 -17.33
CA ALA A 148 -20.26 -23.57 -18.46
C ALA A 148 -19.61 -23.23 -19.82
N LYS A 149 -18.58 -22.36 -19.84
CA LYS A 149 -17.89 -21.89 -21.06
C LYS A 149 -16.43 -22.27 -21.13
N CYS A 150 -15.77 -22.50 -20.00
CA CYS A 150 -14.37 -22.90 -19.90
C CYS A 150 -14.28 -24.37 -19.48
N PRO A 151 -14.03 -25.30 -20.43
CA PRO A 151 -13.95 -26.72 -20.13
C PRO A 151 -12.78 -27.10 -19.21
N CYS A 152 -11.70 -26.32 -19.23
CA CYS A 152 -10.53 -26.48 -18.38
C CYS A 152 -10.32 -25.20 -17.55
N ALA A 153 -11.15 -25.02 -16.52
CA ALA A 153 -11.02 -23.90 -15.61
C ALA A 153 -9.96 -24.13 -14.52
N ALA A 154 -9.56 -25.39 -14.32
CA ALA A 154 -8.38 -25.76 -13.55
C ALA A 154 -7.86 -27.13 -13.99
N MET A 155 -6.55 -27.31 -13.91
CA MET A 155 -5.86 -28.56 -14.22
C MET A 155 -4.74 -28.85 -13.24
N CYS A 156 -4.31 -30.10 -13.13
CA CYS A 156 -3.15 -30.47 -12.34
C CYS A 156 -2.37 -31.64 -12.89
N ASP A 157 -1.07 -31.68 -12.62
CA ASP A 157 -0.24 -32.89 -12.61
C ASP A 157 0.24 -33.13 -11.18
N GLU A 158 -0.47 -33.98 -10.45
CA GLU A 158 -0.18 -34.27 -9.04
C GLU A 158 1.22 -34.87 -8.85
N SER A 159 1.70 -35.66 -9.82
CA SER A 159 3.01 -36.29 -9.73
C SER A 159 4.16 -35.32 -9.69
N ARG A 160 4.01 -34.19 -10.40
CA ARG A 160 4.97 -33.08 -10.43
C ARG A 160 4.57 -31.91 -9.53
N LYS A 161 3.40 -31.99 -8.88
CA LYS A 161 2.82 -30.90 -8.07
C LYS A 161 2.63 -29.60 -8.86
N LEU A 162 2.16 -29.71 -10.10
CA LEU A 162 1.84 -28.59 -10.97
C LEU A 162 0.32 -28.39 -10.99
N TYR A 163 -0.14 -27.20 -10.64
CA TYR A 163 -1.55 -26.82 -10.56
C TYR A 163 -1.77 -25.56 -11.37
N GLY A 164 -2.88 -25.47 -12.07
CA GLY A 164 -3.28 -24.29 -12.81
C GLY A 164 -4.74 -23.98 -12.60
N VAL A 165 -5.07 -22.69 -12.46
CA VAL A 165 -6.43 -22.18 -12.39
C VAL A 165 -6.60 -20.99 -13.32
N GLN A 166 -7.65 -21.01 -14.16
CA GLN A 166 -7.95 -19.93 -15.09
C GLN A 166 -8.54 -18.69 -14.37
N PHE A 167 -9.20 -18.89 -13.26
CA PHE A 167 -9.78 -17.84 -12.44
C PHE A 167 -8.77 -17.27 -11.43
N HIS A 168 -9.16 -16.18 -10.77
CA HIS A 168 -8.32 -15.46 -9.80
C HIS A 168 -8.69 -15.81 -8.35
N PRO A 169 -7.96 -16.73 -7.67
CA PRO A 169 -8.22 -17.06 -6.27
C PRO A 169 -7.82 -15.96 -5.30
N GLU A 170 -6.97 -15.04 -5.70
CA GLU A 170 -6.46 -13.93 -4.87
C GLU A 170 -7.49 -12.83 -4.62
N VAL A 171 -8.49 -12.66 -5.50
CA VAL A 171 -9.47 -11.59 -5.38
C VAL A 171 -10.65 -11.99 -4.48
N THR A 172 -11.27 -11.01 -3.81
CA THR A 172 -12.38 -11.22 -2.86
C THR A 172 -13.65 -11.80 -3.51
N HIS A 173 -13.79 -11.63 -4.82
CA HIS A 173 -14.94 -12.15 -5.59
C HIS A 173 -14.89 -13.66 -5.84
N THR A 174 -13.73 -14.31 -5.67
CA THR A 174 -13.61 -15.77 -5.63
C THR A 174 -13.88 -16.23 -4.19
N VAL A 175 -15.07 -16.76 -3.95
CA VAL A 175 -15.59 -16.98 -2.57
C VAL A 175 -14.66 -17.84 -1.72
N TYR A 176 -14.09 -18.90 -2.29
CA TYR A 176 -13.19 -19.83 -1.58
C TYR A 176 -11.70 -19.67 -2.01
N GLY A 177 -11.36 -18.56 -2.65
CA GLY A 177 -10.00 -18.34 -3.14
C GLY A 177 -8.94 -18.39 -2.05
N LYS A 178 -9.26 -17.86 -0.86
CA LYS A 178 -8.36 -17.96 0.31
C LYS A 178 -8.08 -19.41 0.70
N GLN A 179 -9.10 -20.26 0.73
CA GLN A 179 -8.93 -21.68 1.07
C GLN A 179 -8.11 -22.43 0.01
N MET A 180 -8.30 -22.12 -1.27
CA MET A 180 -7.50 -22.70 -2.36
C MET A 180 -6.01 -22.35 -2.20
N LEU A 181 -5.70 -21.08 -1.93
CA LEU A 181 -4.32 -20.66 -1.66
C LEU A 181 -3.76 -21.30 -0.40
N HIS A 182 -4.56 -21.41 0.67
CA HIS A 182 -4.20 -22.14 1.89
C HIS A 182 -3.81 -23.61 1.59
N ASN A 183 -4.64 -24.31 0.83
CA ASN A 183 -4.38 -25.71 0.44
C ASN A 183 -3.08 -25.81 -0.37
N PHE A 184 -2.85 -24.93 -1.33
CA PHE A 184 -1.60 -24.90 -2.08
C PHE A 184 -0.40 -24.66 -1.16
N ILE A 185 -0.44 -23.66 -0.29
CA ILE A 185 0.67 -23.26 0.58
C ILE A 185 1.01 -24.36 1.59
N PHE A 186 0.00 -24.90 2.30
CA PHE A 186 0.24 -25.80 3.41
C PHE A 186 0.19 -27.28 3.04
N VAL A 187 -0.73 -27.67 2.19
CA VAL A 187 -0.90 -29.09 1.85
C VAL A 187 0.03 -29.47 0.70
N VAL A 188 0.08 -28.67 -0.38
CA VAL A 188 0.90 -29.00 -1.55
C VAL A 188 2.37 -28.65 -1.34
N CYS A 189 2.68 -27.41 -0.87
CA CYS A 189 4.04 -26.93 -0.65
C CYS A 189 4.61 -27.37 0.71
N GLY A 190 3.77 -27.68 1.70
CA GLY A 190 4.19 -28.09 3.04
C GLY A 190 4.86 -26.95 3.83
N CYS A 191 4.50 -25.71 3.57
CA CYS A 191 5.06 -24.55 4.26
C CYS A 191 4.70 -24.53 5.75
N LYS A 192 5.51 -23.84 6.54
CA LYS A 192 5.25 -23.51 7.93
C LYS A 192 4.84 -22.06 8.06
N ALA A 193 3.87 -21.76 8.92
CA ALA A 193 3.43 -20.40 9.23
C ALA A 193 4.44 -19.71 10.18
N ASP A 194 5.62 -19.33 9.67
CA ASP A 194 6.74 -18.80 10.44
C ASP A 194 7.07 -17.32 10.15
N TRP A 195 6.38 -16.70 9.17
CA TRP A 195 6.45 -15.26 8.90
C TRP A 195 5.56 -14.50 9.87
N LYS A 196 6.10 -14.13 11.05
CA LYS A 196 5.42 -13.40 12.10
C LYS A 196 6.11 -12.10 12.40
N MET A 197 5.36 -11.03 12.65
CA MET A 197 5.95 -9.71 12.87
C MET A 197 6.73 -9.61 14.18
N GLU A 198 6.42 -10.42 15.19
CA GLU A 198 7.26 -10.55 16.39
C GLU A 198 8.67 -11.01 16.03
N ASN A 199 8.79 -12.08 15.26
CA ASN A 199 10.08 -12.62 14.79
C ASN A 199 10.81 -11.61 13.91
N PHE A 200 10.08 -10.87 13.07
CA PHE A 200 10.66 -9.82 12.24
C PHE A 200 11.27 -8.70 13.09
N VAL A 201 10.55 -8.24 14.12
CA VAL A 201 11.03 -7.20 15.04
C VAL A 201 12.31 -7.66 15.73
N GLU A 202 12.30 -8.84 16.35
CA GLU A 202 13.46 -9.37 17.07
C GLU A 202 14.67 -9.52 16.15
N THR A 203 14.49 -10.18 15.01
CA THR A 203 15.56 -10.40 14.03
C THR A 203 16.10 -9.09 13.47
N SER A 204 15.23 -8.13 13.17
CA SER A 204 15.63 -6.82 12.66
C SER A 204 16.40 -6.00 13.70
N VAL A 205 15.95 -5.99 14.95
CA VAL A 205 16.65 -5.32 16.05
C VAL A 205 18.07 -5.88 16.20
N GLU A 206 18.22 -7.21 16.24
CA GLU A 206 19.54 -7.85 16.36
C GLU A 206 20.44 -7.56 15.15
N ARG A 207 19.88 -7.58 13.93
CA ARG A 207 20.60 -7.25 12.71
C ARG A 207 21.12 -5.81 12.74
N TYR A 208 20.25 -4.85 13.04
CA TYR A 208 20.64 -3.44 13.05
C TYR A 208 21.54 -3.06 14.23
N LYS A 209 21.39 -3.70 15.37
CA LYS A 209 22.31 -3.56 16.50
C LYS A 209 23.74 -3.94 16.12
N LYS A 210 23.91 -4.94 15.25
CA LYS A 210 25.22 -5.37 14.76
C LYS A 210 25.73 -4.47 13.63
N SER A 211 24.93 -4.23 12.60
CA SER A 211 25.36 -3.53 11.38
C SER A 211 25.53 -2.02 11.56
N LEU A 212 24.81 -1.42 12.52
CA LEU A 212 24.83 0.01 12.79
C LEU A 212 25.57 0.37 14.09
N SER A 213 26.28 -0.58 14.68
CA SER A 213 27.05 -0.34 15.92
C SER A 213 28.08 0.79 15.74
N GLY A 214 28.00 1.82 16.58
CA GLY A 214 28.90 2.97 16.55
C GLY A 214 28.66 3.98 15.43
N LYS A 215 27.72 3.73 14.52
CA LYS A 215 27.34 4.67 13.44
C LYS A 215 26.35 5.70 13.93
N LYS A 216 26.45 6.94 13.41
CA LYS A 216 25.44 7.99 13.58
C LYS A 216 24.40 7.88 12.50
N VAL A 217 23.16 7.69 12.90
CA VAL A 217 22.05 7.38 12.00
C VAL A 217 21.05 8.53 11.98
N LEU A 218 20.65 8.99 10.79
CA LEU A 218 19.70 10.07 10.57
C LEU A 218 18.43 9.55 9.91
N LEU A 219 17.27 9.96 10.41
CA LEU A 219 15.98 9.61 9.87
C LEU A 219 15.09 10.85 9.74
N ALA A 220 14.48 11.06 8.56
CA ALA A 220 13.43 12.03 8.37
C ALA A 220 12.10 11.47 8.87
N LEU A 221 11.63 11.95 10.01
CA LEU A 221 10.36 11.52 10.60
C LEU A 221 9.23 12.41 10.05
N SER A 222 8.44 11.88 9.14
CA SER A 222 7.29 12.61 8.55
C SER A 222 6.04 12.62 9.43
N GLY A 223 6.04 11.85 10.54
CA GLY A 223 4.83 11.57 11.33
C GLY A 223 3.90 10.54 10.68
N GLY A 224 4.21 10.04 9.48
CA GLY A 224 3.50 8.92 8.85
C GLY A 224 3.84 7.58 9.53
N VAL A 225 3.00 6.56 9.29
CA VAL A 225 3.15 5.24 9.91
C VAL A 225 4.53 4.63 9.64
N ASP A 226 5.00 4.66 8.39
CA ASP A 226 6.23 3.98 7.97
C ASP A 226 7.47 4.59 8.64
N SER A 227 7.63 5.91 8.57
CA SER A 227 8.73 6.61 9.24
C SER A 227 8.69 6.43 10.75
N SER A 228 7.50 6.36 11.33
CA SER A 228 7.29 6.13 12.77
C SER A 228 7.73 4.74 13.21
N VAL A 229 7.34 3.70 12.45
CA VAL A 229 7.73 2.31 12.71
C VAL A 229 9.24 2.13 12.52
N ALA A 230 9.81 2.71 11.45
CA ALA A 230 11.26 2.70 11.23
C ALA A 230 12.03 3.37 12.38
N ALA A 231 11.53 4.52 12.88
CA ALA A 231 12.15 5.24 14.00
C ALA A 231 12.18 4.41 15.27
N VAL A 232 11.05 3.82 15.68
CA VAL A 232 10.97 3.04 16.93
C VAL A 232 11.77 1.74 16.82
N LEU A 233 11.69 1.05 15.66
CA LEU A 233 12.47 -0.17 15.41
C LEU A 233 13.97 0.08 15.54
N LEU A 234 14.48 1.13 14.89
CA LEU A 234 15.90 1.47 14.95
C LEU A 234 16.30 2.04 16.32
N HIS A 235 15.44 2.82 16.96
CA HIS A 235 15.72 3.29 18.33
C HIS A 235 15.88 2.11 19.30
N LYS A 236 15.05 1.07 19.16
CA LYS A 236 15.18 -0.17 19.95
C LYS A 236 16.51 -0.90 19.69
N ALA A 237 17.04 -0.80 18.46
CA ALA A 237 18.31 -1.43 18.07
C ALA A 237 19.55 -0.64 18.50
N ILE A 238 19.57 0.68 18.29
CA ILE A 238 20.77 1.51 18.40
C ILE A 238 20.64 2.71 19.37
N GLY A 239 19.49 2.86 20.02
CA GLY A 239 19.25 3.90 21.03
C GLY A 239 19.56 5.31 20.53
N ASN A 240 20.34 6.06 21.30
CA ASN A 240 20.68 7.47 21.04
C ASN A 240 21.58 7.71 19.81
N ASN A 241 22.09 6.68 19.17
CA ASN A 241 22.79 6.81 17.90
C ASN A 241 21.86 7.16 16.72
N LEU A 242 20.54 6.99 16.93
CA LEU A 242 19.51 7.47 16.02
C LEU A 242 19.12 8.92 16.35
N THR A 243 19.21 9.80 15.35
CA THR A 243 18.63 11.14 15.39
C THR A 243 17.47 11.22 14.39
N CYS A 244 16.30 11.61 14.86
CA CYS A 244 15.14 11.85 14.01
C CYS A 244 14.93 13.35 13.81
N VAL A 245 14.66 13.77 12.58
CA VAL A 245 14.31 15.14 12.23
C VAL A 245 12.86 15.19 11.80
N PHE A 246 12.05 15.94 12.52
CA PHE A 246 10.65 16.20 12.19
C PHE A 246 10.49 17.64 11.71
N VAL A 247 10.09 17.82 10.46
CA VAL A 247 9.85 19.13 9.86
C VAL A 247 8.38 19.50 10.02
N ASP A 248 8.13 20.47 10.89
CA ASP A 248 6.81 21.07 11.01
C ASP A 248 6.69 22.20 9.99
N HIS A 249 6.14 21.86 8.84
CA HIS A 249 6.01 22.74 7.68
C HIS A 249 4.74 23.61 7.71
N GLY A 250 4.00 23.60 8.83
CA GLY A 250 2.78 24.40 8.96
C GLY A 250 1.57 23.88 8.16
N LEU A 251 1.68 22.76 7.47
CA LEU A 251 0.59 22.14 6.68
C LEU A 251 0.03 20.89 7.36
N LEU A 252 0.34 20.69 8.63
CA LEU A 252 -0.11 19.58 9.45
C LEU A 252 -1.54 19.84 9.97
N ARG A 253 -2.20 18.76 10.39
CA ARG A 253 -3.48 18.82 11.10
C ARG A 253 -3.32 19.53 12.46
N LYS A 254 -4.44 19.92 13.04
CA LYS A 254 -4.49 20.53 14.38
C LYS A 254 -3.79 19.64 15.41
N GLY A 255 -2.81 20.19 16.12
CA GLY A 255 -2.09 19.51 17.21
C GLY A 255 -1.16 18.35 16.78
N GLU A 256 -1.03 18.07 15.50
CA GLU A 256 -0.27 16.90 15.01
C GLU A 256 1.24 17.02 15.32
N GLY A 257 1.84 18.21 15.18
CA GLY A 257 3.25 18.41 15.49
C GLY A 257 3.57 18.14 16.97
N ASP A 258 2.72 18.62 17.87
CA ASP A 258 2.87 18.39 19.32
C ASP A 258 2.66 16.93 19.69
N PHE A 259 1.71 16.26 19.03
CA PHE A 259 1.47 14.85 19.22
C PHE A 259 2.68 14.00 18.83
N VAL A 260 3.29 14.28 17.67
CA VAL A 260 4.51 13.60 17.21
C VAL A 260 5.66 13.82 18.20
N GLU A 261 5.90 15.06 18.62
CA GLU A 261 6.96 15.40 19.56
C GLU A 261 6.77 14.72 20.92
N ASN A 262 5.55 14.73 21.46
CA ASN A 262 5.26 14.10 22.74
C ASN A 262 5.42 12.57 22.65
N THR A 263 4.95 11.94 21.57
CA THR A 263 5.03 10.48 21.41
C THR A 263 6.48 10.05 21.23
N PHE A 264 7.17 10.55 20.23
CA PHE A 264 8.50 10.05 19.90
C PHE A 264 9.60 10.62 20.77
N GLY A 265 9.54 11.91 21.06
CA GLY A 265 10.54 12.57 21.90
C GLY A 265 10.41 12.23 23.38
N LYS A 266 9.18 12.28 23.94
CA LYS A 266 9.00 12.09 25.40
C LYS A 266 8.66 10.66 25.80
N GLN A 267 7.70 9.98 25.12
CA GLN A 267 7.29 8.63 25.52
C GLN A 267 8.31 7.58 25.10
N PHE A 268 8.78 7.62 23.84
CA PHE A 268 9.81 6.68 23.35
C PHE A 268 11.25 7.13 23.67
N GLY A 269 11.48 8.38 24.04
CA GLY A 269 12.81 8.89 24.36
C GLY A 269 13.76 8.97 23.15
N ILE A 270 13.21 9.07 21.95
CA ILE A 270 13.99 9.20 20.70
C ILE A 270 14.63 10.59 20.67
N ASN A 271 15.91 10.66 20.24
CA ASN A 271 16.55 11.94 19.97
C ASN A 271 15.88 12.61 18.77
N LEU A 272 14.87 13.45 19.04
CA LEU A 272 14.01 14.10 18.06
C LEU A 272 14.30 15.60 17.97
N ILE A 273 14.59 16.07 16.77
CA ILE A 273 14.75 17.48 16.43
C ILE A 273 13.50 17.93 15.68
N ARG A 274 12.64 18.73 16.31
CA ARG A 274 11.53 19.40 15.63
C ARG A 274 12.01 20.72 15.03
N VAL A 275 11.77 20.91 13.76
CA VAL A 275 12.09 22.13 13.01
C VAL A 275 10.80 22.83 12.66
N ASN A 276 10.53 23.96 13.29
CA ASN A 276 9.43 24.83 12.87
C ASN A 276 9.84 25.58 11.60
N ALA A 277 9.19 25.25 10.49
CA ALA A 277 9.46 25.80 9.16
C ALA A 277 8.20 26.40 8.51
N GLU A 278 7.11 26.61 9.27
CA GLU A 278 5.83 27.10 8.75
C GLU A 278 6.00 28.33 7.85
N ASP A 279 6.63 29.40 8.35
CA ASP A 279 6.78 30.65 7.60
C ASP A 279 7.58 30.42 6.30
N ARG A 280 8.61 29.57 6.35
CA ARG A 280 9.45 29.25 5.20
C ARG A 280 8.67 28.57 4.08
N PHE A 281 7.78 27.64 4.42
CA PHE A 281 6.90 26.97 3.45
C PHE A 281 5.81 27.90 2.92
N LEU A 282 5.17 28.68 3.80
CA LEU A 282 4.12 29.61 3.39
C LEU A 282 4.64 30.72 2.47
N ASP A 283 5.85 31.24 2.71
CA ASP A 283 6.48 32.23 1.84
C ASP A 283 6.72 31.67 0.42
N LYS A 284 7.12 30.39 0.30
CA LYS A 284 7.31 29.73 -0.99
C LYS A 284 5.99 29.41 -1.72
N LEU A 285 4.92 29.19 -0.97
CA LEU A 285 3.60 28.87 -1.51
C LEU A 285 2.74 30.10 -1.83
N LYS A 286 3.23 31.29 -1.50
CA LYS A 286 2.51 32.53 -1.75
C LYS A 286 2.20 32.74 -3.23
N GLY A 287 0.92 32.91 -3.56
CA GLY A 287 0.42 33.08 -4.93
C GLY A 287 0.36 31.78 -5.75
N VAL A 288 0.72 30.63 -5.16
CA VAL A 288 0.70 29.32 -5.86
C VAL A 288 -0.68 28.69 -5.70
N THR A 289 -1.35 28.44 -6.84
CA THR A 289 -2.71 27.85 -6.88
C THR A 289 -2.75 26.48 -7.54
N GLU A 290 -1.78 26.15 -8.39
CA GLU A 290 -1.70 24.90 -9.12
C GLU A 290 -1.28 23.73 -8.21
N PRO A 291 -2.04 22.61 -8.14
CA PRO A 291 -1.77 21.50 -7.23
C PRO A 291 -0.39 20.85 -7.39
N GLU A 292 0.05 20.63 -8.63
CA GLU A 292 1.37 20.03 -8.88
C GLU A 292 2.52 20.96 -8.50
N GLN A 293 2.36 22.26 -8.68
CA GLN A 293 3.34 23.25 -8.22
C GLN A 293 3.42 23.27 -6.68
N LYS A 294 2.26 23.22 -5.99
CA LYS A 294 2.24 23.09 -4.52
C LYS A 294 3.03 21.86 -4.07
N ARG A 295 2.75 20.70 -4.64
CA ARG A 295 3.45 19.43 -4.31
C ARG A 295 4.96 19.53 -4.53
N LYS A 296 5.36 20.06 -5.66
CA LYS A 296 6.79 20.23 -6.02
C LYS A 296 7.51 21.16 -5.06
N ILE A 297 6.95 22.34 -4.79
CA ILE A 297 7.55 23.33 -3.87
C ILE A 297 7.67 22.73 -2.46
N ILE A 298 6.63 22.06 -1.96
CA ILE A 298 6.64 21.44 -0.63
C ILE A 298 7.71 20.37 -0.55
N GLY A 299 7.79 19.49 -1.56
CA GLY A 299 8.80 18.43 -1.61
C GLY A 299 10.23 18.98 -1.65
N GLU A 300 10.50 19.96 -2.52
CA GLU A 300 11.82 20.60 -2.62
C GLU A 300 12.21 21.31 -1.32
N GLU A 301 11.27 22.05 -0.71
CA GLU A 301 11.57 22.80 0.49
C GLU A 301 11.78 21.89 1.70
N PHE A 302 11.04 20.78 1.78
CA PHE A 302 11.26 19.75 2.79
C PHE A 302 12.69 19.20 2.75
N ILE A 303 13.19 18.90 1.55
CA ILE A 303 14.56 18.42 1.35
C ILE A 303 15.56 19.48 1.83
N ARG A 304 15.38 20.74 1.46
CA ARG A 304 16.28 21.82 1.86
C ARG A 304 16.34 22.04 3.37
N VAL A 305 15.18 21.99 4.04
CA VAL A 305 15.12 22.10 5.51
C VAL A 305 15.85 20.93 6.15
N PHE A 306 15.64 19.71 5.65
CA PHE A 306 16.32 18.51 6.13
C PHE A 306 17.86 18.60 5.95
N GLU A 307 18.32 19.08 4.79
CA GLU A 307 19.74 19.33 4.51
C GLU A 307 20.37 20.35 5.46
N ASP A 308 19.67 21.45 5.72
CA ASP A 308 20.16 22.50 6.64
C ASP A 308 20.35 21.95 8.04
N VAL A 309 19.48 21.05 8.48
CA VAL A 309 19.61 20.36 9.78
C VAL A 309 20.77 19.37 9.75
N ALA A 310 20.84 18.54 8.72
CA ALA A 310 21.89 17.54 8.61
C ALA A 310 23.30 18.17 8.57
N LYS A 311 23.46 19.31 7.89
CA LYS A 311 24.72 20.09 7.90
C LYS A 311 25.10 20.58 9.31
N LYS A 312 24.11 21.01 10.11
CA LYS A 312 24.33 21.45 11.49
C LYS A 312 24.71 20.31 12.43
N LEU A 313 24.21 19.10 12.16
CA LEU A 313 24.55 17.89 12.93
C LEU A 313 25.97 17.36 12.66
N GLY A 314 26.58 17.82 11.57
CA GLY A 314 27.89 17.35 11.11
C GLY A 314 27.81 15.98 10.41
N LYS A 315 28.91 15.20 10.43
CA LYS A 315 28.93 13.92 9.72
C LYS A 315 27.93 12.94 10.34
N MET A 316 27.01 12.49 9.49
CA MET A 316 26.10 11.37 9.75
C MET A 316 26.49 10.22 8.83
N ASP A 317 26.58 9.01 9.36
CA ASP A 317 27.12 7.86 8.60
C ASP A 317 26.01 7.21 7.76
N VAL A 318 24.78 7.18 8.27
CA VAL A 318 23.67 6.43 7.68
C VAL A 318 22.42 7.30 7.56
N LEU A 319 21.77 7.24 6.37
CA LEU A 319 20.43 7.76 6.15
C LEU A 319 19.41 6.62 6.19
N VAL A 320 18.30 6.82 6.91
CA VAL A 320 17.20 5.87 6.93
C VAL A 320 16.05 6.36 6.06
N GLN A 321 15.52 5.47 5.23
CA GLN A 321 14.34 5.69 4.42
C GLN A 321 13.21 4.73 4.85
N GLY A 322 11.99 5.24 4.89
CA GLY A 322 10.79 4.48 5.23
C GLY A 322 10.18 3.73 4.04
N THR A 323 11.00 3.27 3.10
CA THR A 323 10.57 2.49 1.93
C THR A 323 9.89 1.20 2.37
N ILE A 324 8.75 0.87 1.77
CA ILE A 324 8.01 -0.37 1.98
C ILE A 324 7.99 -1.23 0.71
N TYR A 325 7.58 -2.48 0.82
CA TYR A 325 7.67 -3.46 -0.28
C TYR A 325 6.95 -3.03 -1.58
N PRO A 326 5.74 -2.46 -1.55
CA PRO A 326 5.11 -1.91 -2.76
C PRO A 326 5.96 -0.86 -3.49
N ASP A 327 6.64 0.02 -2.77
CA ASP A 327 7.51 1.04 -3.38
C ASP A 327 8.67 0.40 -4.16
N VAL A 328 9.22 -0.72 -3.62
CA VAL A 328 10.29 -1.49 -4.26
C VAL A 328 9.82 -2.11 -5.56
N ILE A 329 8.66 -2.75 -5.54
CA ILE A 329 8.07 -3.42 -6.72
C ILE A 329 7.78 -2.41 -7.82
N GLU A 330 7.11 -1.32 -7.48
CA GLU A 330 6.72 -0.29 -8.43
C GLU A 330 7.90 0.49 -9.03
N SER A 331 9.03 0.60 -8.31
CA SER A 331 10.23 1.24 -8.84
C SER A 331 10.96 0.41 -9.89
N GLY A 332 10.58 -0.87 -10.10
CA GLY A 332 11.18 -1.78 -11.09
C GLY A 332 12.64 -2.13 -10.82
N LYS A 333 13.16 -1.84 -9.63
CA LYS A 333 14.56 -2.01 -9.27
C LYS A 333 14.73 -2.90 -8.05
N GLY A 334 14.82 -4.20 -8.31
CA GLY A 334 15.04 -5.20 -7.27
C GLY A 334 16.36 -5.05 -6.48
N ASP A 335 17.42 -4.46 -7.06
CA ASP A 335 18.77 -4.40 -6.46
C ASP A 335 19.50 -3.05 -6.57
N SER A 336 18.87 -2.00 -7.09
CA SER A 336 19.51 -0.68 -7.11
C SER A 336 18.48 0.44 -6.93
N ALA A 337 18.69 1.24 -5.89
CA ALA A 337 17.92 2.41 -5.57
C ALA A 337 17.76 3.36 -6.77
N VAL A 338 16.55 3.45 -7.32
CA VAL A 338 16.07 4.62 -8.02
C VAL A 338 14.75 5.06 -7.42
N ILE A 339 14.84 6.18 -6.91
CA ILE A 339 13.97 6.95 -6.09
C ILE A 339 12.78 7.43 -6.89
N LYS A 340 11.55 7.04 -6.54
CA LYS A 340 10.32 7.71 -6.98
C LYS A 340 10.21 9.07 -6.32
N SER A 341 9.89 10.08 -7.12
CA SER A 341 9.87 11.51 -6.79
C SER A 341 8.79 11.96 -5.78
N HIS A 342 7.96 11.05 -5.23
CA HIS A 342 6.79 11.46 -4.45
C HIS A 342 6.66 10.91 -3.03
N HIS A 343 7.41 9.87 -2.64
CA HIS A 343 7.34 9.30 -1.30
C HIS A 343 8.68 9.09 -0.59
N ASN A 344 9.78 9.20 -1.30
CA ASN A 344 11.11 9.17 -0.70
C ASN A 344 11.80 10.51 -0.91
N VAL A 345 12.62 10.90 0.04
CA VAL A 345 13.55 12.05 -0.02
C VAL A 345 14.62 11.77 -1.07
N GLY A 346 14.16 11.43 -2.25
CA GLY A 346 14.95 11.03 -3.41
C GLY A 346 15.24 12.15 -4.34
N GLY A 347 15.83 13.11 -3.83
CA GLY A 347 16.37 14.29 -4.48
C GLY A 347 17.27 14.98 -3.49
N LEU A 348 17.80 14.23 -2.50
CA LEU A 348 18.93 14.76 -1.72
C LEU A 348 20.04 15.00 -2.73
N PRO A 349 20.40 16.27 -3.01
CA PRO A 349 21.52 16.57 -3.87
C PRO A 349 22.79 15.93 -3.28
N ASP A 350 23.83 15.78 -4.10
CA ASP A 350 25.19 15.31 -3.74
C ASP A 350 25.88 16.09 -2.59
N VAL A 351 25.13 16.92 -1.87
CA VAL A 351 25.61 17.85 -0.84
C VAL A 351 25.82 17.20 0.52
N ILE A 352 25.13 16.07 0.80
CA ILE A 352 25.33 15.31 2.04
C ILE A 352 25.72 13.89 1.67
N ALA A 353 27.00 13.55 1.89
CA ALA A 353 27.49 12.21 1.68
C ALA A 353 27.14 11.35 2.91
N PHE A 354 26.22 10.42 2.77
CA PHE A 354 26.01 9.30 3.68
C PHE A 354 26.84 8.11 3.19
N ASP A 355 27.44 7.40 4.10
CA ASP A 355 28.22 6.20 3.74
C ASP A 355 27.27 5.03 3.38
N GLU A 356 26.02 5.06 3.87
CA GLU A 356 25.03 3.99 3.69
C GLU A 356 23.59 4.52 3.75
N ILE A 357 22.69 3.88 2.98
CA ILE A 357 21.23 4.07 3.09
C ILE A 357 20.63 2.77 3.65
N VAL A 358 19.78 2.88 4.66
CA VAL A 358 19.11 1.75 5.30
C VAL A 358 17.60 1.89 5.16
N GLU A 359 16.94 0.82 4.69
CA GLU A 359 15.50 0.74 4.49
C GLU A 359 14.92 -0.39 5.34
N PRO A 360 14.60 -0.14 6.62
CA PRO A 360 14.26 -1.21 7.57
C PRO A 360 12.93 -1.91 7.29
N LEU A 361 12.06 -1.31 6.50
CA LEU A 361 10.72 -1.82 6.21
C LEU A 361 10.57 -2.28 4.74
N ARG A 362 11.67 -2.33 4.00
CA ARG A 362 11.71 -2.64 2.56
C ARG A 362 10.99 -3.93 2.18
N ASP A 363 10.99 -4.91 3.07
CA ASP A 363 10.40 -6.22 2.84
C ASP A 363 8.94 -6.33 3.33
N LEU A 364 8.35 -5.27 3.88
CA LEU A 364 7.03 -5.29 4.49
C LEU A 364 5.96 -4.63 3.61
N PHE A 365 4.78 -5.25 3.53
CA PHE A 365 3.57 -4.58 3.07
C PHE A 365 3.03 -3.63 4.15
N LYS A 366 2.12 -2.74 3.77
CA LYS A 366 1.57 -1.71 4.65
C LYS A 366 0.86 -2.26 5.89
N ASP A 367 0.14 -3.35 5.75
CA ASP A 367 -0.50 -4.07 6.84
C ASP A 367 0.51 -4.70 7.80
N GLU A 368 1.60 -5.29 7.27
CA GLU A 368 2.70 -5.83 8.07
C GLU A 368 3.48 -4.72 8.82
N VAL A 369 3.64 -3.54 8.20
CA VAL A 369 4.20 -2.35 8.87
C VAL A 369 3.34 -1.93 10.05
N ARG A 370 2.01 -1.92 9.89
CA ARG A 370 1.08 -1.59 10.99
C ARG A 370 1.13 -2.62 12.11
N GLU A 371 1.17 -3.89 11.77
CA GLU A 371 1.33 -4.96 12.77
C GLU A 371 2.67 -4.84 13.51
N THR A 372 3.77 -4.60 12.77
CA THR A 372 5.10 -4.31 13.34
C THR A 372 5.04 -3.11 14.30
N GLY A 373 4.35 -2.04 13.92
CA GLY A 373 4.15 -0.87 14.78
C GLY A 373 3.39 -1.20 16.08
N THR A 374 2.39 -2.06 15.99
CA THR A 374 1.64 -2.56 17.16
C THR A 374 2.55 -3.38 18.08
N GLN A 375 3.36 -4.28 17.53
CA GLN A 375 4.34 -5.09 18.28
C GLN A 375 5.43 -4.22 18.94
N LEU A 376 5.78 -3.10 18.36
CA LEU A 376 6.71 -2.12 18.91
C LEU A 376 6.09 -1.23 20.01
N GLY A 377 4.79 -1.34 20.26
CA GLY A 377 4.07 -0.56 21.27
C GLY A 377 3.76 0.88 20.83
N ILE A 378 3.76 1.15 19.53
CA ILE A 378 3.35 2.47 19.00
C ILE A 378 1.82 2.62 19.22
N PRO A 379 1.34 3.81 19.69
CA PRO A 379 -0.08 4.03 19.92
C PRO A 379 -0.94 3.69 18.71
N HIS A 380 -2.09 3.04 18.94
CA HIS A 380 -3.02 2.61 17.91
C HIS A 380 -3.42 3.77 16.96
N GLU A 381 -3.63 4.95 17.50
CA GLU A 381 -3.98 6.17 16.76
C GLU A 381 -2.92 6.58 15.71
N LEU A 382 -1.66 6.23 15.94
CA LEU A 382 -0.57 6.45 14.98
C LEU A 382 -0.46 5.32 13.96
N VAL A 383 -0.54 4.07 14.41
CA VAL A 383 -0.37 2.89 13.57
C VAL A 383 -1.53 2.74 12.59
N TRP A 384 -2.77 2.95 13.08
CA TRP A 384 -4.01 2.72 12.32
C TRP A 384 -4.63 4.03 11.79
N ARG A 385 -3.86 5.11 11.84
CA ARG A 385 -4.30 6.38 11.25
C ARG A 385 -4.64 6.24 9.77
N GLN A 386 -5.68 6.98 9.36
CA GLN A 386 -6.00 7.10 7.94
C GLN A 386 -4.84 7.74 7.16
N PRO A 387 -4.71 7.48 5.85
CA PRO A 387 -3.71 8.14 5.01
C PRO A 387 -3.77 9.67 5.15
N PHE A 388 -2.59 10.29 5.15
CA PHE A 388 -2.46 11.74 5.10
C PHE A 388 -1.42 12.06 4.03
N PRO A 389 -1.75 12.92 3.06
CA PRO A 389 -0.87 13.17 1.93
C PRO A 389 0.42 13.86 2.35
N GLY A 390 1.52 13.60 1.64
CA GLY A 390 2.83 14.23 1.92
C GLY A 390 2.78 15.76 1.93
N PRO A 391 2.06 16.43 1.01
CA PRO A 391 1.87 17.89 1.06
C PRO A 391 0.97 18.39 2.21
N GLY A 392 0.44 17.51 3.02
CA GLY A 392 -0.42 17.87 4.15
C GLY A 392 -1.73 18.51 3.71
N LEU A 393 -2.16 19.52 4.48
CA LEU A 393 -3.39 20.27 4.19
C LEU A 393 -3.31 21.14 2.94
N ALA A 394 -2.13 21.29 2.31
CA ALA A 394 -1.96 22.09 1.10
C ALA A 394 -2.87 21.64 -0.05
N VAL A 395 -3.07 20.32 -0.21
CA VAL A 395 -3.95 19.73 -1.25
C VAL A 395 -5.42 19.65 -0.83
N ARG A 396 -5.74 20.25 0.33
CA ARG A 396 -7.12 20.39 0.84
C ARG A 396 -7.54 21.86 0.99
N VAL A 397 -6.69 22.80 0.59
CA VAL A 397 -7.01 24.22 0.41
C VAL A 397 -7.04 24.49 -1.09
N ILE A 398 -8.23 24.65 -1.66
CA ILE A 398 -8.38 24.97 -3.07
C ILE A 398 -7.89 26.41 -3.34
N GLY A 399 -7.03 26.57 -4.35
CA GLY A 399 -6.42 27.84 -4.68
C GLY A 399 -5.23 28.20 -3.79
N GLU A 400 -4.97 29.49 -3.56
CA GLU A 400 -3.83 29.97 -2.79
C GLU A 400 -3.92 29.56 -1.31
N ILE A 401 -2.79 29.14 -0.75
CA ILE A 401 -2.66 28.76 0.66
C ILE A 401 -2.27 29.99 1.47
N THR A 402 -3.05 30.27 2.51
CA THR A 402 -2.74 31.31 3.50
C THR A 402 -2.87 30.75 4.91
N LYS A 403 -2.21 31.41 5.87
CA LYS A 403 -2.29 31.02 7.28
C LYS A 403 -3.75 31.02 7.79
N GLU A 404 -4.53 32.03 7.40
CA GLU A 404 -5.96 32.11 7.74
C GLU A 404 -6.75 30.90 7.18
N LYS A 405 -6.58 30.57 5.90
CA LYS A 405 -7.26 29.45 5.28
C LYS A 405 -6.87 28.10 5.95
N LEU A 406 -5.60 27.94 6.31
CA LEU A 406 -5.13 26.74 7.02
C LEU A 406 -5.76 26.62 8.41
N GLU A 407 -5.88 27.70 9.16
CA GLU A 407 -6.54 27.68 10.47
C GLU A 407 -8.01 27.28 10.34
N LEU A 408 -8.76 27.87 9.37
CA LEU A 408 -10.15 27.51 9.12
C LEU A 408 -10.29 26.01 8.78
N LEU A 409 -9.40 25.51 7.92
CA LEU A 409 -9.40 24.11 7.53
C LEU A 409 -9.02 23.17 8.67
N ARG A 410 -8.02 23.50 9.49
CA ARG A 410 -7.61 22.69 10.66
C ARG A 410 -8.76 22.51 11.64
N GLU A 411 -9.50 23.59 11.94
CA GLU A 411 -10.65 23.52 12.83
C GLU A 411 -11.78 22.70 12.21
N ALA A 412 -12.10 22.88 10.92
CA ALA A 412 -13.15 22.13 10.24
C ALA A 412 -12.82 20.62 10.14
N ASP A 413 -11.56 20.27 9.81
CA ASP A 413 -11.10 18.89 9.77
C ASP A 413 -11.14 18.24 11.16
N ALA A 414 -10.75 18.98 12.20
CA ALA A 414 -10.79 18.49 13.57
C ALA A 414 -12.22 18.17 14.01
N ILE A 415 -13.16 19.09 13.80
CA ILE A 415 -14.58 18.89 14.13
C ILE A 415 -15.14 17.67 13.39
N PHE A 416 -14.89 17.55 12.08
CA PHE A 416 -15.40 16.43 11.29
C PHE A 416 -14.84 15.09 11.80
N ARG A 417 -13.55 15.04 12.12
CA ARG A 417 -12.91 13.84 12.68
C ARG A 417 -13.47 13.48 14.06
N GLU A 418 -13.74 14.46 14.90
CA GLU A 418 -14.37 14.25 16.21
C GLU A 418 -15.78 13.66 16.09
N GLU A 419 -16.59 14.13 15.13
CA GLU A 419 -17.94 13.58 14.91
C GLU A 419 -17.90 12.15 14.36
N ILE A 420 -16.95 11.81 13.47
CA ILE A 420 -16.73 10.44 13.01
C ILE A 420 -16.32 9.54 14.17
N ALA A 421 -15.38 9.97 15.01
CA ALA A 421 -14.91 9.22 16.16
C ALA A 421 -16.03 9.05 17.22
N GLY A 422 -16.79 10.10 17.50
CA GLY A 422 -17.93 10.07 18.42
C GLY A 422 -19.02 9.10 17.96
N ALA A 423 -19.16 8.90 16.66
CA ALA A 423 -20.08 7.93 16.07
C ALA A 423 -19.47 6.51 15.94
N ARG A 424 -18.20 6.30 16.31
CA ARG A 424 -17.44 5.03 16.19
C ARG A 424 -17.36 4.50 14.75
N LEU A 425 -17.22 5.40 13.79
CA LEU A 425 -17.16 5.07 12.36
C LEU A 425 -15.73 4.98 11.81
N GLU A 426 -14.70 5.21 12.62
CA GLU A 426 -13.30 5.28 12.20
C GLU A 426 -12.82 4.00 11.51
N SER A 427 -13.31 2.84 11.94
CA SER A 427 -12.94 1.55 11.35
C SER A 427 -13.72 1.19 10.08
N SER A 428 -14.86 1.84 9.84
CA SER A 428 -15.74 1.57 8.70
C SER A 428 -15.53 2.53 7.53
N VAL A 429 -14.79 3.64 7.75
CA VAL A 429 -14.49 4.66 6.74
C VAL A 429 -12.99 4.66 6.48
N SER A 430 -12.59 4.40 5.23
CA SER A 430 -11.16 4.27 4.89
C SER A 430 -10.40 5.60 4.93
N GLN A 431 -11.05 6.70 4.49
CA GLN A 431 -10.50 8.04 4.57
C GLN A 431 -11.61 9.09 4.67
N TYR A 432 -11.43 10.09 5.52
CA TYR A 432 -12.37 11.20 5.72
C TYR A 432 -11.62 12.46 6.12
N PHE A 433 -12.07 13.62 5.59
CA PHE A 433 -11.41 14.90 5.79
C PHE A 433 -12.30 16.07 5.34
N ALA A 434 -11.91 17.28 5.74
CA ALA A 434 -12.47 18.50 5.24
C ALA A 434 -11.59 19.11 4.13
N VAL A 435 -12.22 19.84 3.20
CA VAL A 435 -11.58 20.62 2.13
C VAL A 435 -12.09 22.05 2.21
N LEU A 436 -11.21 23.02 2.27
CA LEU A 436 -11.58 24.42 2.17
C LEU A 436 -11.60 24.83 0.71
N THR A 437 -12.80 25.09 0.20
CA THR A 437 -12.97 25.58 -1.18
C THR A 437 -12.69 27.08 -1.25
N ASP A 438 -12.42 27.60 -2.45
CA ASP A 438 -12.33 29.03 -2.68
C ASP A 438 -13.69 29.71 -2.89
N LEU A 439 -14.77 28.92 -2.83
CA LEU A 439 -16.13 29.41 -2.96
C LEU A 439 -16.58 30.12 -1.70
N ARG A 440 -17.06 31.34 -1.88
CA ARG A 440 -17.70 32.09 -0.82
C ARG A 440 -19.22 32.16 -1.02
N SER A 441 -19.97 32.07 0.04
CA SER A 441 -21.41 32.12 0.03
C SER A 441 -21.97 33.07 1.09
N VAL A 442 -23.17 33.56 0.81
CA VAL A 442 -23.91 34.38 1.78
C VAL A 442 -24.43 33.46 2.89
N GLY A 443 -24.24 33.88 4.13
CA GLY A 443 -24.85 33.30 5.32
C GLY A 443 -25.69 34.36 6.05
N VAL A 444 -26.48 33.92 6.99
CA VAL A 444 -27.23 34.78 7.92
C VAL A 444 -26.87 34.35 9.33
N MET A 445 -26.30 35.25 10.11
CA MET A 445 -25.98 35.04 11.53
C MET A 445 -26.68 36.12 12.35
N GLY A 446 -27.68 35.72 13.14
CA GLY A 446 -28.60 36.66 13.74
C GLY A 446 -29.32 37.46 12.66
N ASP A 447 -29.36 38.80 12.82
CA ASP A 447 -29.99 39.70 11.85
C ASP A 447 -29.03 40.27 10.79
N ALA A 448 -27.78 39.79 10.76
CA ALA A 448 -26.75 40.25 9.82
C ALA A 448 -26.47 39.24 8.70
N ARG A 449 -26.29 39.75 7.48
CA ARG A 449 -25.73 38.97 6.38
C ARG A 449 -24.24 38.86 6.58
N THR A 450 -23.75 37.62 6.44
CA THR A 450 -22.31 37.30 6.47
C THR A 450 -21.89 36.75 5.12
N TYR A 451 -20.60 36.77 4.82
CA TYR A 451 -20.04 36.25 3.59
C TYR A 451 -18.79 35.44 3.93
N GLY A 452 -18.88 34.13 3.81
CA GLY A 452 -17.82 33.22 4.26
C GLY A 452 -17.54 32.09 3.27
N TYR A 453 -16.51 31.29 3.60
CA TYR A 453 -16.09 30.16 2.81
C TYR A 453 -17.08 28.99 2.89
N THR A 454 -17.03 28.16 1.86
CA THR A 454 -17.70 26.87 1.81
C THR A 454 -16.67 25.76 2.09
N VAL A 455 -16.98 24.88 3.03
CA VAL A 455 -16.21 23.67 3.33
C VAL A 455 -16.88 22.47 2.72
N ALA A 456 -16.12 21.63 2.01
CA ALA A 456 -16.58 20.34 1.55
C ALA A 456 -16.07 19.24 2.52
N LEU A 457 -16.97 18.36 2.95
CA LEU A 457 -16.64 17.15 3.68
C LEU A 457 -16.55 16.00 2.70
N ARG A 458 -15.51 15.20 2.82
CA ARG A 458 -15.28 13.99 2.01
C ARG A 458 -15.08 12.80 2.90
N ALA A 459 -15.79 11.69 2.63
CA ALA A 459 -15.55 10.40 3.25
C ALA A 459 -15.69 9.31 2.21
N VAL A 460 -14.73 8.38 2.16
CA VAL A 460 -14.69 7.28 1.20
C VAL A 460 -14.41 5.95 1.88
N THR A 461 -14.99 4.90 1.30
CA THR A 461 -14.72 3.51 1.66
C THR A 461 -14.05 2.83 0.46
N THR A 462 -12.95 2.12 0.72
CA THR A 462 -12.16 1.45 -0.31
C THR A 462 -11.35 0.32 0.30
N ASP A 463 -11.02 -0.69 -0.50
CA ASP A 463 -10.14 -1.80 -0.12
C ASP A 463 -8.69 -1.54 -0.56
N ASP A 464 -8.47 -0.89 -1.69
CA ASP A 464 -7.16 -0.78 -2.35
C ASP A 464 -6.75 0.64 -2.79
N PHE A 465 -7.60 1.64 -2.60
CA PHE A 465 -7.46 3.02 -3.08
C PHE A 465 -7.38 3.18 -4.62
N MET A 466 -7.47 2.11 -5.39
CA MET A 466 -7.60 2.18 -6.85
C MET A 466 -9.01 2.63 -7.23
N THR A 467 -10.01 2.03 -6.60
CA THR A 467 -11.41 2.43 -6.65
C THR A 467 -11.88 2.82 -5.25
N ALA A 468 -12.80 3.76 -5.15
CA ALA A 468 -13.39 4.16 -3.88
C ALA A 468 -14.84 4.60 -4.05
N GLU A 469 -15.70 4.17 -3.15
CA GLU A 469 -17.06 4.69 -3.06
C GLU A 469 -17.13 5.80 -2.01
N TRP A 470 -17.99 6.80 -2.25
CA TRP A 470 -18.33 7.74 -1.19
C TRP A 470 -19.08 7.03 -0.06
N THR A 471 -18.72 7.33 1.17
CA THR A 471 -19.33 6.68 2.35
C THR A 471 -20.68 7.31 2.67
N ARG A 472 -21.70 6.48 2.85
CA ARG A 472 -23.02 6.92 3.30
C ARG A 472 -23.01 7.13 4.81
N LEU A 473 -22.46 8.27 5.24
CA LEU A 473 -22.46 8.64 6.65
C LEU A 473 -23.91 8.85 7.14
N PRO A 474 -24.21 8.52 8.41
CA PRO A 474 -25.49 8.87 9.02
C PRO A 474 -25.75 10.39 8.94
N TYR A 475 -26.98 10.77 8.61
CA TYR A 475 -27.35 12.19 8.50
C TYR A 475 -27.09 12.97 9.78
N GLU A 476 -27.23 12.34 10.94
CA GLU A 476 -26.98 12.94 12.27
C GLU A 476 -25.51 13.34 12.45
N VAL A 477 -24.57 12.59 11.86
CA VAL A 477 -23.14 12.91 11.86
C VAL A 477 -22.87 14.12 10.98
N LEU A 478 -23.45 14.15 9.77
CA LEU A 478 -23.31 15.26 8.84
C LEU A 478 -23.97 16.53 9.39
N GLU A 479 -25.13 16.43 10.00
CA GLU A 479 -25.85 17.53 10.65
C GLU A 479 -25.04 18.13 11.80
N LYS A 480 -24.51 17.29 12.70
CA LYS A 480 -23.65 17.75 13.81
C LYS A 480 -22.38 18.40 13.32
N ALA A 481 -21.66 17.76 12.39
CA ALA A 481 -20.45 18.33 11.81
C ALA A 481 -20.72 19.67 11.14
N SER A 482 -21.77 19.78 10.32
CA SER A 482 -22.16 21.03 9.66
C SER A 482 -22.54 22.12 10.67
N SER A 483 -23.35 21.79 11.67
CA SER A 483 -23.77 22.72 12.72
C SER A 483 -22.57 23.23 13.52
N ARG A 484 -21.68 22.36 13.96
CA ARG A 484 -20.47 22.73 14.71
C ARG A 484 -19.54 23.58 13.87
N ILE A 485 -19.22 23.17 12.64
CA ILE A 485 -18.33 23.93 11.74
C ILE A 485 -18.83 25.34 11.52
N THR A 486 -20.12 25.53 11.25
CA THR A 486 -20.67 26.87 10.97
C THR A 486 -20.85 27.74 12.22
N ASN A 487 -21.02 27.15 13.40
CA ASN A 487 -21.19 27.88 14.65
C ASN A 487 -19.87 28.19 15.38
N GLU A 488 -18.92 27.22 15.33
CA GLU A 488 -17.66 27.33 16.07
C GLU A 488 -16.58 28.09 15.26
N ILE A 489 -16.65 28.04 13.90
CA ILE A 489 -15.61 28.60 13.02
C ILE A 489 -16.13 29.87 12.32
N LYS A 490 -15.65 31.03 12.79
CA LYS A 490 -15.96 32.30 12.11
C LYS A 490 -15.31 32.33 10.72
N GLY A 491 -16.09 32.67 9.69
CA GLY A 491 -15.60 32.73 8.30
C GLY A 491 -16.04 31.57 7.43
N ILE A 492 -16.67 30.53 8.00
CA ILE A 492 -17.33 29.45 7.25
C ILE A 492 -18.84 29.63 7.34
N THR A 493 -19.52 29.69 6.20
CA THR A 493 -20.98 29.91 6.14
C THR A 493 -21.74 28.74 5.52
N ARG A 494 -21.03 27.76 4.95
CA ARG A 494 -21.65 26.63 4.27
C ARG A 494 -20.81 25.37 4.36
N VAL A 495 -21.46 24.24 4.56
CA VAL A 495 -20.87 22.90 4.50
C VAL A 495 -21.60 22.11 3.39
N VAL A 496 -20.85 21.38 2.57
CA VAL A 496 -21.35 20.46 1.57
C VAL A 496 -20.70 19.09 1.77
N TYR A 497 -21.35 18.04 1.28
CA TYR A 497 -20.80 16.67 1.33
C TYR A 497 -20.54 16.16 -0.10
N ASP A 498 -19.33 15.69 -0.39
CA ASP A 498 -18.95 15.17 -1.69
C ASP A 498 -19.36 13.70 -1.81
N ILE A 499 -20.29 13.44 -2.74
CA ILE A 499 -20.88 12.12 -3.03
C ILE A 499 -20.34 11.49 -4.32
N THR A 500 -19.13 11.88 -4.75
CA THR A 500 -18.55 11.40 -5.99
C THR A 500 -17.62 10.21 -5.73
N SER A 501 -17.80 9.11 -6.45
CA SER A 501 -16.93 7.92 -6.35
C SER A 501 -15.64 8.09 -7.16
N LYS A 502 -14.64 7.27 -6.89
CA LYS A 502 -13.42 7.14 -7.68
C LYS A 502 -13.45 5.81 -8.47
N PRO A 503 -13.39 5.80 -9.82
CA PRO A 503 -13.54 6.97 -10.69
C PRO A 503 -14.97 7.55 -10.69
N PRO A 504 -15.26 8.74 -11.26
CA PRO A 504 -14.35 9.60 -12.03
C PRO A 504 -13.49 10.56 -11.17
N ALA A 505 -13.88 10.84 -9.91
CA ALA A 505 -13.09 11.69 -9.04
C ALA A 505 -11.86 10.96 -8.46
N THR A 506 -10.95 11.74 -7.89
CA THR A 506 -9.87 11.23 -7.01
C THR A 506 -10.34 11.18 -5.56
N VAL A 507 -9.56 10.60 -4.65
CA VAL A 507 -9.86 10.65 -3.21
C VAL A 507 -9.60 12.06 -2.68
N GLU A 508 -8.39 12.59 -2.86
CA GLU A 508 -8.07 14.00 -2.56
C GLU A 508 -8.64 14.90 -3.66
N TRP A 509 -8.87 16.17 -3.34
CA TRP A 509 -9.42 17.15 -4.29
C TRP A 509 -8.36 17.82 -5.16
N GLU A 510 -7.11 17.94 -4.66
CA GLU A 510 -5.94 18.42 -5.40
C GLU A 510 -4.78 17.42 -5.38
#